data_0441584b7fa38d0f4fe875974836839f
#
_entry.id   0441584b7fa38d0f4fe875974836839f
#
_cell.length_a   1.000
_cell.length_b   1.000
_cell.length_c   1.000
_cell.angle_alpha   90.00
_cell.angle_beta   90.00
_cell.angle_gamma   90.00
#
_symmetry.space_group_name_H-M   'P 1'
#
loop_
_entity.id
_entity.type
_entity.pdbx_description
1 polymer ?
#
loop_
_entity_poly.entity_id
_entity_poly.type
_entity_poly.pdbx_seq_one_letter_code
_entity_poly.pdbx_strand_id
1 'polypeptide(L)'
;MADVSQYAVNHLVTFSIGEEDDLASVEDATRKLSVMDAQGKIWVQEMLLQVNGSSIKLFDIDSKDELENYGLAAVARCEAVRPESRSQSLLLLVCQDPTQLKPDVHFFECNLVGAELIRQDINSALQDFKSGGNTQRKEELLNRVFDDVEAFVGKLQKSAEAFRVLDQRKRSARGRRREPGEGLLTIRARPPSQEEFEDALAKIKYSFSILARLQSNITNPTSEELIHFLFNPLKMIVESSGGPEFASEVRNPMLTLEAVTLMRGCLGEKEAELWHSLGDNWIRPRLDFPRDYAAPYTPTFRSGWEPPRLDSSGQPWEDPVEMQHRHEERRAQVSNSLLNQ
;
A
#
# COMPACT_ATOMS: atom_id res chain seq x y z
N MET A 1 11.98 -0.28 -1.93
CA MET A 1 12.26 0.58 -0.76
C MET A 1 10.95 0.77 -0.05
N ALA A 2 10.87 0.40 1.23
CA ALA A 2 9.67 0.68 2.03
C ALA A 2 9.31 2.16 1.91
N ASP A 3 8.02 2.48 1.92
CA ASP A 3 7.56 3.88 1.80
C ASP A 3 8.08 4.66 2.99
N VAL A 4 9.04 5.53 2.73
CA VAL A 4 9.75 6.31 3.74
C VAL A 4 9.34 7.75 3.56
N SER A 5 8.55 8.27 4.49
CA SER A 5 8.24 9.69 4.56
C SER A 5 9.35 10.43 5.27
N GLN A 6 9.74 11.58 4.77
CA GLN A 6 10.76 12.43 5.39
C GLN A 6 10.25 13.87 5.53
N TYR A 7 10.47 14.44 6.71
CA TYR A 7 10.01 15.77 7.06
C TYR A 7 11.13 16.56 7.74
N ALA A 8 11.43 17.76 7.24
CA ALA A 8 12.28 18.69 7.96
C ALA A 8 11.46 19.28 9.13
N VAL A 9 11.98 19.13 10.34
CA VAL A 9 11.35 19.58 11.59
C VAL A 9 12.37 20.24 12.49
N ASN A 10 11.90 21.12 13.36
CA ASN A 10 12.73 21.74 14.39
C ASN A 10 12.41 21.09 15.74
N HIS A 11 13.32 20.31 16.28
CA HIS A 11 13.20 19.79 17.63
C HIS A 11 13.38 20.92 18.63
N LEU A 12 12.42 21.06 19.54
CA LEU A 12 12.39 22.14 20.53
C LEU A 12 12.90 21.67 21.89
N VAL A 13 12.40 20.55 22.39
CA VAL A 13 12.71 20.00 23.69
C VAL A 13 12.20 18.57 23.83
N THR A 14 12.85 17.81 24.70
CA THR A 14 12.38 16.51 25.19
C THR A 14 12.20 16.57 26.69
N PHE A 15 11.11 16.04 27.20
CA PHE A 15 10.86 15.87 28.64
C PHE A 15 10.62 14.41 28.96
N SER A 16 11.26 13.90 30.02
CA SER A 16 10.91 12.61 30.59
C SER A 16 9.78 12.78 31.63
N ILE A 17 8.68 12.05 31.46
CA ILE A 17 7.52 12.13 32.37
C ILE A 17 7.77 11.23 33.58
N GLY A 18 7.74 11.80 34.81
CA GLY A 18 7.88 11.05 36.06
C GLY A 18 7.69 11.95 37.28
N GLU A 19 7.36 11.34 38.42
CA GLU A 19 7.04 12.04 39.68
C GLU A 19 8.19 12.89 40.21
N GLU A 20 9.44 12.61 39.83
CA GLU A 20 10.61 13.34 40.34
C GLU A 20 10.82 14.73 39.70
N ASP A 21 10.20 15.00 38.53
CA ASP A 21 10.41 16.23 37.76
C ASP A 21 9.18 17.19 37.77
N ASP A 22 8.19 16.96 38.64
CA ASP A 22 6.89 17.68 38.64
C ASP A 22 6.14 17.56 37.26
N LEU A 23 6.46 16.57 36.46
CA LEU A 23 5.85 16.31 35.15
C LEU A 23 5.09 15.00 35.21
N ALA A 24 3.86 15.05 35.69
CA ALA A 24 3.02 13.90 35.82
C ALA A 24 2.24 13.54 34.53
N SER A 25 2.13 14.50 33.60
CA SER A 25 1.31 14.36 32.40
C SER A 25 1.88 15.07 31.17
N VAL A 26 1.35 14.73 29.99
CA VAL A 26 1.66 15.43 28.72
C VAL A 26 1.22 16.89 28.78
N GLU A 27 0.14 17.19 29.49
CA GLU A 27 -0.39 18.51 29.69
C GLU A 27 0.58 19.39 30.54
N ASP A 28 1.24 18.78 31.54
CA ASP A 28 2.29 19.42 32.33
C ASP A 28 3.53 19.73 31.47
N ALA A 29 3.94 18.77 30.62
CA ALA A 29 5.03 18.97 29.66
C ALA A 29 4.71 20.12 28.68
N THR A 30 3.48 20.23 28.21
CA THR A 30 3.04 21.29 27.31
C THR A 30 3.05 22.65 28.02
N ARG A 31 2.63 22.71 29.28
CA ARG A 31 2.72 23.93 30.13
C ARG A 31 4.16 24.36 30.37
N LYS A 32 5.05 23.40 30.71
CA LYS A 32 6.48 23.67 30.93
C LYS A 32 7.15 24.19 29.66
N LEU A 33 6.81 23.61 28.49
CA LEU A 33 7.26 24.12 27.20
C LEU A 33 6.87 25.60 27.02
N SER A 34 5.60 25.97 27.29
CA SER A 34 5.13 27.36 27.17
C SER A 34 5.89 28.32 28.08
N VAL A 35 6.21 27.89 29.31
CA VAL A 35 7.02 28.69 30.23
C VAL A 35 8.46 28.86 29.74
N MET A 36 9.09 27.80 29.23
CA MET A 36 10.45 27.88 28.69
C MET A 36 10.51 28.74 27.43
N ASP A 37 9.50 28.67 26.59
CA ASP A 37 9.35 29.45 25.36
C ASP A 37 9.27 30.97 25.72
N ALA A 38 8.43 31.32 26.67
CA ALA A 38 8.31 32.70 27.16
C ALA A 38 9.61 33.24 27.80
N GLN A 39 10.47 32.36 28.31
CA GLN A 39 11.78 32.73 28.90
C GLN A 39 12.93 32.70 27.87
N GLY A 40 12.67 32.35 26.60
CA GLY A 40 13.70 32.23 25.58
C GLY A 40 14.71 31.12 25.86
N LYS A 41 14.31 30.06 26.57
CA LYS A 41 15.17 28.94 26.98
C LYS A 41 15.09 27.72 26.07
N ILE A 42 14.45 27.82 24.92
CA ILE A 42 14.32 26.72 23.96
C ILE A 42 15.50 26.78 22.99
N TRP A 43 16.20 25.67 22.88
CA TRP A 43 17.23 25.49 21.86
C TRP A 43 16.65 24.72 20.68
N VAL A 44 16.51 25.38 19.57
CA VAL A 44 15.96 24.79 18.34
C VAL A 44 17.05 24.02 17.61
N GLN A 45 16.81 22.73 17.31
CA GLN A 45 17.69 21.90 16.51
C GLN A 45 16.96 21.41 15.26
N GLU A 46 17.50 21.75 14.09
CA GLU A 46 16.95 21.28 12.83
C GLU A 46 17.27 19.79 12.62
N MET A 47 16.24 19.02 12.30
CA MET A 47 16.30 17.58 12.16
C MET A 47 15.49 17.11 10.95
N LEU A 48 15.82 15.91 10.45
CA LEU A 48 15.01 15.18 9.50
C LEU A 48 14.27 14.07 10.23
N LEU A 49 12.96 14.16 10.33
CA LEU A 49 12.09 13.13 10.87
C LEU A 49 11.69 12.18 9.74
N GLN A 50 11.99 10.90 9.90
CA GLN A 50 11.70 9.86 8.94
C GLN A 50 10.70 8.87 9.53
N VAL A 51 9.61 8.60 8.79
CA VAL A 51 8.60 7.60 9.17
C VAL A 51 8.64 6.44 8.17
N ASN A 52 8.71 5.23 8.67
CA ASN A 52 8.59 4.03 7.86
C ASN A 52 7.64 3.01 8.52
N GLY A 53 7.39 1.88 7.88
CA GLY A 53 6.46 0.85 8.36
C GLY A 53 6.85 0.16 9.68
N SER A 54 8.05 0.42 10.23
CA SER A 54 8.57 -0.23 11.44
C SER A 54 9.06 0.73 12.52
N SER A 55 9.45 1.96 12.14
CA SER A 55 10.08 2.91 13.06
C SER A 55 9.91 4.37 12.64
N ILE A 56 10.12 5.26 13.62
CA ILE A 56 10.33 6.68 13.43
C ILE A 56 11.80 6.97 13.76
N LYS A 57 12.51 7.61 12.82
CA LYS A 57 13.92 7.96 12.99
C LYS A 57 14.11 9.46 12.92
N LEU A 58 15.06 9.96 13.72
CA LEU A 58 15.51 11.34 13.69
C LEU A 58 16.96 11.38 13.22
N PHE A 59 17.23 12.20 12.22
CA PHE A 59 18.56 12.42 11.68
C PHE A 59 18.97 13.87 11.85
N ASP A 60 20.24 14.10 12.07
CA ASP A 60 20.82 15.43 11.93
C ASP A 60 20.65 15.92 10.49
N ILE A 61 20.23 17.18 10.31
CA ILE A 61 19.90 17.69 8.98
C ILE A 61 21.13 17.87 8.08
N ASP A 62 22.29 18.13 8.67
CA ASP A 62 23.53 18.40 7.96
C ASP A 62 24.35 17.12 7.73
N SER A 63 24.68 16.40 8.82
CA SER A 63 25.52 15.21 8.76
C SER A 63 24.79 13.96 8.26
N LYS A 64 23.46 13.95 8.33
CA LYS A 64 22.59 12.78 8.08
C LYS A 64 22.84 11.60 9.03
N ASP A 65 23.52 11.85 10.15
CA ASP A 65 23.70 10.84 11.18
C ASP A 65 22.37 10.54 11.88
N GLU A 66 22.11 9.25 12.13
CA GLU A 66 20.93 8.82 12.89
C GLU A 66 21.13 9.20 14.36
N LEU A 67 20.26 10.09 14.85
CA LEU A 67 20.30 10.57 16.25
C LEU A 67 19.44 9.71 17.15
N GLU A 68 18.23 9.34 16.68
CA GLU A 68 17.26 8.54 17.42
C GLU A 68 16.53 7.59 16.50
N ASN A 69 16.09 6.45 17.06
CA ASN A 69 15.34 5.43 16.34
C ASN A 69 14.29 4.78 17.25
N TYR A 70 13.05 5.18 17.10
CA TYR A 70 11.93 4.66 17.86
C TYR A 70 11.18 3.62 17.04
N GLY A 71 11.22 2.35 17.45
CA GLY A 71 10.31 1.34 16.91
C GLY A 71 8.85 1.75 17.10
N LEU A 72 7.97 1.48 16.14
CA LEU A 72 6.55 1.87 16.26
C LEU A 72 5.88 1.28 17.52
N ALA A 73 6.39 0.16 18.06
CA ALA A 73 5.94 -0.40 19.33
C ALA A 73 6.22 0.52 20.52
N ALA A 74 7.28 1.33 20.45
CA ALA A 74 7.69 2.26 21.50
C ALA A 74 6.93 3.58 21.44
N VAL A 75 6.22 3.87 20.36
CA VAL A 75 5.45 5.11 20.20
C VAL A 75 4.09 4.96 20.86
N ALA A 76 3.92 5.61 22.01
CA ALA A 76 2.70 5.56 22.79
C ALA A 76 1.61 6.52 22.27
N ARG A 77 2.01 7.73 21.82
CA ARG A 77 1.09 8.79 21.42
C ARG A 77 1.75 9.72 20.40
N CYS A 78 0.98 10.17 19.40
CA CYS A 78 1.40 11.20 18.46
C CYS A 78 0.23 12.16 18.22
N GLU A 79 0.44 13.46 18.52
CA GLU A 79 -0.59 14.47 18.43
C GLU A 79 -0.06 15.79 17.86
N ALA A 80 -0.97 16.58 17.28
CA ALA A 80 -0.73 17.98 16.99
C ALA A 80 -1.30 18.82 18.14
N VAL A 81 -0.45 19.49 18.89
CA VAL A 81 -0.83 20.33 20.03
C VAL A 81 -0.57 21.79 19.71
N ARG A 82 -1.44 22.67 20.23
CA ARG A 82 -1.27 24.12 20.06
C ARG A 82 -1.08 24.77 21.41
N PRO A 83 0.18 25.01 21.85
CA PRO A 83 0.45 25.75 23.07
C PRO A 83 -0.07 27.18 22.99
N GLU A 84 -0.49 27.75 24.12
CA GLU A 84 -0.98 29.15 24.19
C GLU A 84 0.08 30.17 23.74
N SER A 85 1.36 29.83 23.91
CA SER A 85 2.49 30.69 23.54
C SER A 85 2.75 30.75 22.03
N ARG A 86 2.11 29.89 21.24
CA ARG A 86 2.41 29.74 19.80
C ARG A 86 1.17 29.82 18.92
N SER A 87 1.35 30.44 17.75
CA SER A 87 0.27 30.56 16.75
C SER A 87 0.09 29.27 15.92
N GLN A 88 1.13 28.45 15.81
CA GLN A 88 1.15 27.20 15.03
C GLN A 88 1.08 25.98 15.95
N SER A 89 0.52 24.89 15.43
CA SER A 89 0.52 23.60 16.11
C SER A 89 1.91 22.96 16.06
N LEU A 90 2.30 22.36 17.17
CA LEU A 90 3.51 21.55 17.30
C LEU A 90 3.17 20.08 17.16
N LEU A 91 4.08 19.28 16.61
CA LEU A 91 4.01 17.83 16.68
C LEU A 91 4.53 17.40 18.06
N LEU A 92 3.70 16.65 18.77
CA LEU A 92 4.03 16.00 20.03
C LEU A 92 4.16 14.51 19.80
N LEU A 93 5.29 13.93 20.20
CA LEU A 93 5.58 12.50 20.08
C LEU A 93 5.96 11.97 21.47
N VAL A 94 5.22 10.96 21.95
CA VAL A 94 5.50 10.27 23.20
C VAL A 94 6.08 8.89 22.89
N CYS A 95 7.31 8.66 23.33
CA CYS A 95 8.02 7.42 23.12
C CYS A 95 8.40 6.77 24.45
N GLN A 96 8.28 5.47 24.53
CA GLN A 96 8.77 4.69 25.68
C GLN A 96 9.37 3.36 25.16
N ASP A 97 10.68 3.30 25.16
CA ASP A 97 11.37 2.05 24.89
C ASP A 97 11.11 1.05 26.03
N PRO A 98 10.98 -0.28 25.77
CA PRO A 98 10.80 -1.29 26.82
C PRO A 98 11.88 -1.30 27.90
N THR A 99 13.04 -0.73 27.64
CA THR A 99 14.15 -0.59 28.60
C THR A 99 14.08 0.68 29.42
N GLN A 100 13.24 1.64 29.02
CA GLN A 100 13.06 2.92 29.72
C GLN A 100 11.98 2.81 30.80
N LEU A 101 12.29 3.33 31.98
CA LEU A 101 11.33 3.37 33.09
C LEU A 101 10.24 4.45 32.90
N LYS A 102 10.55 5.48 32.15
CA LYS A 102 9.71 6.68 31.96
C LYS A 102 9.56 6.99 30.48
N PRO A 103 8.37 7.42 30.01
CA PRO A 103 8.18 7.89 28.63
C PRO A 103 8.84 9.26 28.41
N ASP A 104 9.39 9.44 27.22
CA ASP A 104 9.89 10.71 26.73
C ASP A 104 8.85 11.41 25.87
N VAL A 105 8.71 12.71 26.03
CA VAL A 105 7.80 13.57 25.28
C VAL A 105 8.63 14.55 24.46
N HIS A 106 8.59 14.42 23.16
CA HIS A 106 9.30 15.28 22.21
C HIS A 106 8.34 16.30 21.61
N PHE A 107 8.80 17.54 21.48
CA PHE A 107 8.08 18.60 20.80
C PHE A 107 8.85 19.07 19.57
N PHE A 108 8.14 19.09 18.42
CA PHE A 108 8.71 19.55 17.15
C PHE A 108 7.87 20.69 16.57
N GLU A 109 8.53 21.72 16.10
CA GLU A 109 7.94 22.75 15.25
C GLU A 109 8.07 22.31 13.77
N CYS A 110 6.96 22.41 13.05
CA CYS A 110 6.80 21.87 11.70
C CYS A 110 6.49 23.03 10.73
N ASN A 111 7.53 23.74 10.27
CA ASN A 111 7.35 24.96 9.48
C ASN A 111 7.01 24.69 8.00
N LEU A 112 7.54 23.64 7.41
CA LEU A 112 7.36 23.31 6.00
C LEU A 112 6.10 22.46 5.77
N VAL A 113 5.91 21.44 6.61
CA VAL A 113 4.73 20.58 6.58
C VAL A 113 4.06 20.69 7.93
N GLY A 114 2.79 21.11 7.97
CA GLY A 114 2.09 21.32 9.24
C GLY A 114 2.07 20.07 10.13
N ALA A 115 2.16 20.27 11.46
CA ALA A 115 2.18 19.19 12.46
C ALA A 115 1.03 18.18 12.29
N GLU A 116 -0.13 18.65 11.85
CA GLU A 116 -1.32 17.81 11.64
C GLU A 116 -1.12 16.75 10.55
N LEU A 117 -0.41 17.09 9.45
CA LEU A 117 -0.13 16.17 8.37
C LEU A 117 0.90 15.11 8.77
N ILE A 118 1.95 15.54 9.49
CA ILE A 118 2.97 14.61 10.01
C ILE A 118 2.32 13.66 11.04
N ARG A 119 1.45 14.18 11.91
CA ARG A 119 0.66 13.37 12.85
C ARG A 119 -0.19 12.32 12.13
N GLN A 120 -0.86 12.70 11.04
CA GLN A 120 -1.68 11.77 10.27
C GLN A 120 -0.84 10.64 9.66
N ASP A 121 0.34 10.94 9.14
CA ASP A 121 1.26 9.95 8.57
C ASP A 121 1.79 8.99 9.65
N ILE A 122 2.26 9.54 10.78
CA ILE A 122 2.71 8.73 11.92
C ILE A 122 1.57 7.85 12.45
N ASN A 123 0.37 8.40 12.63
CA ASN A 123 -0.76 7.63 13.14
C ASN A 123 -1.23 6.56 12.15
N SER A 124 -1.10 6.79 10.84
CA SER A 124 -1.33 5.77 9.83
C SER A 124 -0.33 4.62 9.96
N ALA A 125 0.97 4.94 10.10
CA ALA A 125 2.02 3.93 10.32
C ALA A 125 1.80 3.16 11.63
N LEU A 126 1.42 3.84 12.71
CA LEU A 126 1.09 3.22 14.01
C LEU A 126 -0.14 2.31 13.92
N GLN A 127 -1.15 2.72 13.17
CA GLN A 127 -2.35 1.92 12.95
C GLN A 127 -2.03 0.68 12.12
N ASP A 128 -1.23 0.82 11.07
CA ASP A 128 -0.75 -0.30 10.27
C ASP A 128 0.09 -1.28 11.11
N PHE A 129 0.95 -0.77 11.99
CA PHE A 129 1.77 -1.56 12.89
C PHE A 129 0.92 -2.28 13.97
N LYS A 130 0.05 -1.56 14.68
CA LYS A 130 -0.85 -2.11 15.72
C LYS A 130 -1.86 -3.10 15.15
N SER A 131 -2.23 -2.96 13.89
CA SER A 131 -3.07 -3.90 13.17
C SER A 131 -2.26 -5.06 12.58
N GLY A 132 -1.44 -5.76 13.38
CA GLY A 132 -0.94 -7.09 12.98
C GLY A 132 -2.06 -7.99 12.43
N GLY A 133 -3.32 -7.77 12.83
CA GLY A 133 -4.53 -8.23 12.16
C GLY A 133 -4.78 -7.66 10.75
N ASN A 134 -4.19 -6.54 10.38
CA ASN A 134 -4.32 -5.98 9.03
C ASN A 134 -3.36 -6.66 8.04
N THR A 135 -2.18 -7.07 8.47
CA THR A 135 -1.27 -7.88 7.64
C THR A 135 -1.90 -9.22 7.31
N GLN A 136 -2.42 -9.95 8.31
CA GLN A 136 -3.09 -11.22 8.10
C GLN A 136 -4.32 -11.09 7.18
N ARG A 137 -5.06 -10.00 7.27
CA ARG A 137 -6.21 -9.72 6.38
C ARG A 137 -5.78 -9.39 4.96
N LYS A 138 -4.69 -8.63 4.78
CA LYS A 138 -4.11 -8.37 3.46
C LYS A 138 -3.60 -9.66 2.83
N GLU A 139 -2.98 -10.54 3.59
CA GLU A 139 -2.56 -11.88 3.15
C GLU A 139 -3.77 -12.75 2.78
N GLU A 140 -4.83 -12.75 3.59
CA GLU A 140 -6.06 -13.47 3.25
C GLU A 140 -6.69 -12.93 1.96
N LEU A 141 -6.79 -11.61 1.82
CA LEU A 141 -7.28 -10.95 0.61
C LEU A 141 -6.44 -11.33 -0.61
N LEU A 142 -5.11 -11.30 -0.48
CA LEU A 142 -4.17 -11.71 -1.54
C LEU A 142 -4.38 -13.18 -1.93
N ASN A 143 -4.51 -14.07 -0.95
CA ASN A 143 -4.75 -15.49 -1.20
C ASN A 143 -6.07 -15.72 -1.95
N ARG A 144 -7.14 -15.00 -1.60
CA ARG A 144 -8.44 -15.08 -2.33
C ARG A 144 -8.31 -14.61 -3.78
N VAL A 145 -7.52 -13.56 -4.00
CA VAL A 145 -7.24 -13.08 -5.36
C VAL A 145 -6.45 -14.13 -6.14
N PHE A 146 -5.44 -14.76 -5.54
CA PHE A 146 -4.66 -15.82 -6.17
C PHE A 146 -5.52 -17.05 -6.51
N ASP A 147 -6.39 -17.47 -5.59
CA ASP A 147 -7.34 -18.58 -5.85
C ASP A 147 -8.20 -18.31 -7.09
N ASP A 148 -8.67 -17.08 -7.25
CA ASP A 148 -9.49 -16.69 -8.39
C ASP A 148 -8.70 -16.62 -9.70
N VAL A 149 -7.48 -16.10 -9.67
CA VAL A 149 -6.57 -16.08 -10.84
C VAL A 149 -6.20 -17.50 -11.25
N GLU A 150 -5.87 -18.38 -10.31
CA GLU A 150 -5.55 -19.78 -10.57
C GLU A 150 -6.76 -20.53 -11.15
N ALA A 151 -7.93 -20.32 -10.58
CA ALA A 151 -9.16 -20.92 -11.08
C ALA A 151 -9.48 -20.47 -12.52
N PHE A 152 -9.22 -19.20 -12.86
CA PHE A 152 -9.38 -18.68 -14.20
C PHE A 152 -8.39 -19.30 -15.19
N VAL A 153 -7.10 -19.37 -14.82
CA VAL A 153 -6.06 -20.03 -15.61
C VAL A 153 -6.40 -21.52 -15.85
N GLY A 154 -6.87 -22.21 -14.81
CA GLY A 154 -7.35 -23.59 -14.93
C GLY A 154 -8.55 -23.71 -15.89
N LYS A 155 -9.46 -22.74 -15.93
CA LYS A 155 -10.55 -22.68 -16.90
C LYS A 155 -10.03 -22.49 -18.33
N LEU A 156 -9.06 -21.59 -18.54
CA LEU A 156 -8.42 -21.38 -19.85
C LEU A 156 -7.79 -22.65 -20.38
N GLN A 157 -6.99 -23.33 -19.55
CA GLN A 157 -6.31 -24.57 -19.94
C GLN A 157 -7.30 -25.68 -20.32
N LYS A 158 -8.35 -25.87 -19.52
CA LYS A 158 -9.41 -26.85 -19.79
C LYS A 158 -10.17 -26.53 -21.08
N SER A 159 -10.45 -25.26 -21.33
CA SER A 159 -11.10 -24.80 -22.56
C SER A 159 -10.23 -25.08 -23.80
N ALA A 160 -8.95 -24.72 -23.72
CA ALA A 160 -7.99 -24.97 -24.80
C ALA A 160 -7.82 -26.48 -25.11
N GLU A 161 -7.76 -27.32 -24.07
CA GLU A 161 -7.68 -28.78 -24.24
C GLU A 161 -8.94 -29.37 -24.90
N ALA A 162 -10.12 -28.96 -24.40
CA ALA A 162 -11.39 -29.40 -24.99
C ALA A 162 -11.52 -28.96 -26.46
N PHE A 163 -11.07 -27.75 -26.79
CA PHE A 163 -11.03 -27.25 -28.15
C PHE A 163 -10.12 -28.10 -29.04
N ARG A 164 -8.91 -28.44 -28.58
CA ARG A 164 -7.97 -29.32 -29.33
C ARG A 164 -8.58 -30.68 -29.61
N VAL A 165 -9.23 -31.31 -28.63
CA VAL A 165 -9.91 -32.61 -28.79
C VAL A 165 -11.05 -32.52 -29.82
N LEU A 166 -11.85 -31.44 -29.78
CA LEU A 166 -12.92 -31.22 -30.76
C LEU A 166 -12.37 -31.00 -32.17
N ASP A 167 -11.29 -30.25 -32.33
CA ASP A 167 -10.67 -30.03 -33.63
C ASP A 167 -10.09 -31.32 -34.22
N GLN A 168 -9.40 -32.14 -33.41
CA GLN A 168 -8.93 -33.44 -33.82
C GLN A 168 -10.07 -34.36 -34.27
N ARG A 169 -11.21 -34.37 -33.52
CA ARG A 169 -12.40 -35.16 -33.90
C ARG A 169 -13.03 -34.67 -35.20
N LYS A 170 -13.11 -33.35 -35.43
CA LYS A 170 -13.58 -32.79 -36.70
C LYS A 170 -12.70 -33.16 -37.87
N ARG A 171 -11.37 -33.17 -37.71
CA ARG A 171 -10.42 -33.60 -38.75
C ARG A 171 -10.52 -35.11 -39.06
N SER A 172 -10.77 -35.94 -38.04
CA SER A 172 -10.93 -37.37 -38.19
C SER A 172 -12.28 -37.77 -38.76
N ALA A 173 -13.34 -36.94 -38.60
CA ALA A 173 -14.70 -37.24 -38.98
C ALA A 173 -15.07 -36.81 -40.42
N ARG A 174 -14.11 -36.52 -41.31
CA ARG A 174 -14.33 -36.17 -42.72
C ARG A 174 -15.07 -37.28 -43.47
N GLY A 175 -16.35 -37.49 -43.18
CA GLY A 175 -17.18 -38.46 -43.86
C GLY A 175 -18.53 -38.83 -43.21
N ARG A 176 -18.79 -38.43 -41.99
CA ARG A 176 -20.09 -38.70 -41.36
C ARG A 176 -20.76 -37.42 -40.88
N ARG A 177 -21.80 -37.00 -41.59
CA ARG A 177 -22.78 -35.98 -41.13
C ARG A 177 -23.49 -36.51 -39.88
N ARG A 178 -23.02 -36.09 -38.72
CA ARG A 178 -23.85 -36.05 -37.49
C ARG A 178 -23.84 -34.61 -37.06
N GLU A 179 -25.02 -34.00 -36.95
CA GLU A 179 -25.16 -32.76 -36.22
C GLU A 179 -24.68 -33.00 -34.79
N PRO A 180 -23.68 -32.27 -34.33
CA PRO A 180 -23.25 -32.40 -32.96
C PRO A 180 -24.28 -31.69 -32.10
N GLY A 181 -25.09 -32.47 -31.36
CA GLY A 181 -25.76 -31.90 -30.19
C GLY A 181 -24.71 -31.25 -29.29
N GLU A 182 -25.10 -30.24 -28.51
CA GLU A 182 -24.23 -29.56 -27.52
C GLU A 182 -23.75 -30.58 -26.47
N GLY A 183 -22.68 -31.30 -26.77
CA GLY A 183 -22.06 -32.24 -25.86
C GLY A 183 -21.22 -31.50 -24.80
N LEU A 184 -20.93 -32.15 -23.67
CA LEU A 184 -20.14 -31.60 -22.57
C LEU A 184 -18.78 -31.02 -23.03
N LEU A 185 -18.17 -31.59 -24.06
CA LEU A 185 -16.93 -31.09 -24.65
C LEU A 185 -17.11 -29.75 -25.35
N THR A 186 -18.24 -29.53 -26.01
CA THR A 186 -18.54 -28.27 -26.70
C THR A 186 -18.76 -27.15 -25.66
N ILE A 187 -19.43 -27.45 -24.55
CA ILE A 187 -19.60 -26.53 -23.45
C ILE A 187 -18.26 -26.17 -22.80
N ARG A 188 -17.39 -27.18 -22.58
CA ARG A 188 -16.04 -26.98 -22.01
C ARG A 188 -15.10 -26.21 -22.92
N ALA A 189 -15.27 -26.32 -24.24
CA ALA A 189 -14.46 -25.63 -25.22
C ALA A 189 -14.83 -24.16 -25.43
N ARG A 190 -15.92 -23.70 -24.80
CA ARG A 190 -16.27 -22.28 -24.87
C ARG A 190 -15.19 -21.46 -24.18
N PRO A 191 -14.62 -20.45 -24.86
CA PRO A 191 -13.67 -19.54 -24.21
C PRO A 191 -14.37 -18.77 -23.09
N PRO A 192 -13.63 -18.30 -22.08
CA PRO A 192 -14.15 -17.37 -21.09
C PRO A 192 -14.73 -16.11 -21.75
N SER A 193 -15.68 -15.46 -21.07
CA SER A 193 -16.22 -14.18 -21.53
C SER A 193 -15.21 -13.05 -21.39
N GLN A 194 -15.44 -11.94 -22.10
CA GLN A 194 -14.64 -10.73 -21.98
C GLN A 194 -14.58 -10.23 -20.53
N GLU A 195 -15.71 -10.24 -19.83
CA GLU A 195 -15.82 -9.83 -18.42
C GLU A 195 -14.96 -10.71 -17.50
N GLU A 196 -14.87 -12.01 -17.77
CA GLU A 196 -14.02 -12.91 -16.98
C GLU A 196 -12.53 -12.63 -17.22
N PHE A 197 -12.12 -12.24 -18.44
CA PHE A 197 -10.76 -11.80 -18.73
C PHE A 197 -10.45 -10.47 -18.02
N GLU A 198 -11.36 -9.50 -18.09
CA GLU A 198 -11.22 -8.20 -17.41
C GLU A 198 -11.07 -8.39 -15.89
N ASP A 199 -11.92 -9.21 -15.26
CA ASP A 199 -11.86 -9.52 -13.84
C ASP A 199 -10.52 -10.18 -13.44
N ALA A 200 -10.04 -11.15 -14.22
CA ALA A 200 -8.77 -11.80 -13.95
C ALA A 200 -7.58 -10.83 -14.07
N LEU A 201 -7.56 -9.98 -15.10
CA LEU A 201 -6.54 -8.94 -15.27
C LEU A 201 -6.61 -7.89 -14.17
N ALA A 202 -7.81 -7.45 -13.79
CA ALA A 202 -8.03 -6.53 -12.67
C ALA A 202 -7.48 -7.11 -11.35
N LYS A 203 -7.72 -8.39 -11.09
CA LYS A 203 -7.21 -9.10 -9.91
C LYS A 203 -5.69 -9.21 -9.90
N ILE A 204 -5.04 -9.42 -11.04
CA ILE A 204 -3.58 -9.39 -11.13
C ILE A 204 -3.03 -7.99 -10.82
N LYS A 205 -3.61 -6.92 -11.38
CA LYS A 205 -3.23 -5.54 -11.04
C LYS A 205 -3.41 -5.25 -9.54
N TYR A 206 -4.52 -5.69 -8.99
CA TYR A 206 -4.80 -5.57 -7.56
C TYR A 206 -3.74 -6.28 -6.71
N SER A 207 -3.34 -7.50 -7.11
CA SER A 207 -2.29 -8.27 -6.44
C SER A 207 -0.96 -7.51 -6.38
N PHE A 208 -0.56 -6.83 -7.46
CA PHE A 208 0.68 -6.03 -7.46
C PHE A 208 0.65 -4.93 -6.40
N SER A 209 -0.48 -4.24 -6.26
CA SER A 209 -0.65 -3.20 -5.23
C SER A 209 -0.65 -3.76 -3.80
N ILE A 210 -1.31 -4.91 -3.57
CA ILE A 210 -1.27 -5.58 -2.26
C ILE A 210 0.14 -6.10 -1.94
N LEU A 211 0.85 -6.69 -2.91
CA LEU A 211 2.21 -7.20 -2.72
C LEU A 211 3.19 -6.08 -2.37
N ALA A 212 3.08 -4.93 -3.00
CA ALA A 212 3.88 -3.76 -2.63
C ALA A 212 3.62 -3.34 -1.18
N ARG A 213 2.36 -3.36 -0.76
CA ARG A 213 1.97 -3.03 0.61
C ARG A 213 2.40 -4.06 1.66
N LEU A 214 2.62 -5.31 1.23
CA LEU A 214 3.08 -6.41 2.09
C LEU A 214 4.60 -6.61 2.07
N GLN A 215 5.36 -5.88 1.27
CA GLN A 215 6.79 -6.09 1.03
C GLN A 215 7.63 -6.21 2.31
N SER A 216 7.32 -5.40 3.33
CA SER A 216 8.00 -5.45 4.62
C SER A 216 7.48 -6.53 5.58
N ASN A 217 6.37 -7.17 5.26
CA ASN A 217 5.66 -8.07 6.17
C ASN A 217 5.80 -9.54 5.79
N ILE A 218 6.02 -9.85 4.50
CA ILE A 218 6.18 -11.21 4.01
C ILE A 218 7.63 -11.47 3.60
N THR A 219 8.17 -12.59 4.04
CA THR A 219 9.59 -12.93 3.85
C THR A 219 9.83 -14.27 3.16
N ASN A 220 8.83 -15.15 3.13
CA ASN A 220 8.95 -16.46 2.51
C ASN A 220 7.57 -16.99 2.07
N PRO A 221 7.21 -16.90 0.77
CA PRO A 221 7.96 -16.19 -0.28
C PRO A 221 7.95 -14.67 -0.10
N THR A 222 8.91 -13.97 -0.70
CA THR A 222 8.95 -12.51 -0.72
C THR A 222 7.92 -11.91 -1.69
N SER A 223 7.61 -10.61 -1.57
CA SER A 223 6.73 -9.92 -2.51
C SER A 223 7.27 -9.98 -3.95
N GLU A 224 8.57 -9.83 -4.12
CA GLU A 224 9.24 -9.93 -5.42
C GLU A 224 9.06 -11.32 -6.05
N GLU A 225 9.27 -12.39 -5.28
CA GLU A 225 9.06 -13.75 -5.75
C GLU A 225 7.61 -14.00 -6.17
N LEU A 226 6.64 -13.49 -5.40
CA LEU A 226 5.22 -13.61 -5.74
C LEU A 226 4.86 -12.80 -7.00
N ILE A 227 5.48 -11.65 -7.22
CA ILE A 227 5.33 -10.90 -8.48
C ILE A 227 5.80 -11.77 -9.66
N HIS A 228 6.99 -12.36 -9.58
CA HIS A 228 7.50 -13.23 -10.64
C HIS A 228 6.56 -14.40 -10.92
N PHE A 229 5.98 -15.02 -9.89
CA PHE A 229 4.98 -16.10 -10.07
C PHE A 229 3.74 -15.64 -10.81
N LEU A 230 3.30 -14.39 -10.66
CA LEU A 230 2.14 -13.84 -11.34
C LEU A 230 2.37 -13.56 -12.84
N PHE A 231 3.62 -13.41 -13.28
CA PHE A 231 3.91 -13.09 -14.68
C PHE A 231 3.58 -14.24 -15.65
N ASN A 232 3.68 -15.49 -15.21
CA ASN A 232 3.27 -16.64 -16.03
C ASN A 232 1.75 -16.66 -16.27
N PRO A 233 0.88 -16.58 -15.24
CA PRO A 233 -0.55 -16.36 -15.42
C PRO A 233 -0.87 -15.14 -16.28
N LEU A 234 -0.26 -13.99 -16.00
CA LEU A 234 -0.48 -12.76 -16.76
C LEU A 234 -0.22 -12.95 -18.25
N LYS A 235 0.93 -13.50 -18.60
CA LYS A 235 1.29 -13.80 -20.00
C LYS A 235 0.25 -14.69 -20.67
N MET A 236 -0.14 -15.78 -20.01
CA MET A 236 -1.14 -16.72 -20.54
C MET A 236 -2.49 -16.03 -20.77
N ILE A 237 -2.93 -15.19 -19.85
CA ILE A 237 -4.20 -14.46 -19.94
C ILE A 237 -4.13 -13.45 -21.08
N VAL A 238 -3.05 -12.66 -21.20
CA VAL A 238 -2.84 -11.68 -22.28
C VAL A 238 -2.84 -12.38 -23.65
N GLU A 239 -2.08 -13.45 -23.81
CA GLU A 239 -2.05 -14.21 -25.08
C GLU A 239 -3.42 -14.81 -25.43
N SER A 240 -4.18 -15.28 -24.43
CA SER A 240 -5.49 -15.89 -24.65
C SER A 240 -6.61 -14.88 -24.88
N SER A 241 -6.46 -13.62 -24.43
CA SER A 241 -7.41 -12.53 -24.68
C SER A 241 -7.26 -11.87 -26.05
N GLY A 242 -6.28 -12.29 -26.84
CA GLY A 242 -6.00 -11.74 -28.16
C GLY A 242 -4.83 -10.78 -28.23
N GLY A 243 -4.10 -10.60 -27.12
CA GLY A 243 -2.88 -9.79 -27.10
C GLY A 243 -2.92 -8.63 -26.10
N PRO A 244 -1.87 -7.80 -26.08
CA PRO A 244 -1.73 -6.72 -25.12
C PRO A 244 -2.77 -5.60 -25.27
N GLU A 245 -3.35 -5.41 -26.45
CA GLU A 245 -4.33 -4.36 -26.72
C GLU A 245 -5.55 -4.51 -25.80
N PHE A 246 -6.08 -5.72 -25.63
CA PHE A 246 -7.20 -5.97 -24.73
C PHE A 246 -6.84 -5.65 -23.28
N ALA A 247 -5.68 -6.12 -22.81
CA ALA A 247 -5.23 -5.88 -21.44
C ALA A 247 -4.95 -4.40 -21.17
N SER A 248 -4.49 -3.63 -22.18
CA SER A 248 -4.21 -2.21 -22.05
C SER A 248 -5.45 -1.37 -21.75
N GLU A 249 -6.64 -1.83 -22.13
CA GLU A 249 -7.91 -1.15 -21.87
C GLU A 249 -8.42 -1.37 -20.43
N VAL A 250 -7.85 -2.33 -19.68
CA VAL A 250 -8.24 -2.61 -18.29
C VAL A 250 -7.71 -1.52 -17.37
N ARG A 251 -8.57 -0.54 -17.05
CA ARG A 251 -8.23 0.60 -16.20
C ARG A 251 -8.20 0.23 -14.72
N ASN A 252 -9.26 -0.39 -14.24
CA ASN A 252 -9.44 -0.71 -12.82
C ASN A 252 -8.86 -2.08 -12.44
N PRO A 253 -8.23 -2.18 -11.23
CA PRO A 253 -7.76 -1.06 -10.42
C PRO A 253 -6.56 -0.34 -11.06
N MET A 254 -6.39 0.92 -10.75
CA MET A 254 -5.11 1.61 -11.05
C MET A 254 -4.04 1.10 -10.09
N LEU A 255 -2.78 1.10 -10.53
CA LEU A 255 -1.65 0.72 -9.68
C LEU A 255 -1.31 1.83 -8.69
N THR A 256 -0.88 1.46 -7.49
CA THR A 256 -0.28 2.38 -6.53
C THR A 256 1.13 2.77 -6.97
N LEU A 257 1.64 3.90 -6.49
CA LEU A 257 3.02 4.32 -6.74
C LEU A 257 4.02 3.30 -6.18
N GLU A 258 3.72 2.74 -5.00
CA GLU A 258 4.51 1.66 -4.39
C GLU A 258 4.61 0.44 -5.32
N ALA A 259 3.48 0.01 -5.91
CA ALA A 259 3.46 -1.14 -6.82
C ALA A 259 4.29 -0.89 -8.08
N VAL A 260 4.15 0.28 -8.70
CA VAL A 260 4.95 0.65 -9.88
C VAL A 260 6.43 0.70 -9.54
N THR A 261 6.79 1.23 -8.36
CA THR A 261 8.18 1.32 -7.89
C THR A 261 8.76 -0.08 -7.66
N LEU A 262 8.02 -0.96 -6.98
CA LEU A 262 8.43 -2.34 -6.73
C LEU A 262 8.65 -3.09 -8.03
N MET A 263 7.71 -3.02 -8.97
CA MET A 263 7.81 -3.70 -10.26
C MET A 263 9.00 -3.20 -11.09
N ARG A 264 9.26 -1.89 -11.13
CA ARG A 264 10.44 -1.33 -11.80
C ARG A 264 11.75 -1.83 -11.19
N GLY A 265 11.77 -2.14 -9.90
CA GLY A 265 12.95 -2.59 -9.19
C GLY A 265 13.23 -4.09 -9.29
N CYS A 266 12.20 -4.94 -9.47
CA CYS A 266 12.36 -6.39 -9.40
C CYS A 266 12.18 -7.13 -10.73
N LEU A 267 11.49 -6.56 -11.74
CA LEU A 267 11.18 -7.29 -12.97
C LEU A 267 12.43 -7.60 -13.80
N GLY A 268 12.51 -8.85 -14.28
CA GLY A 268 13.49 -9.26 -15.28
C GLY A 268 13.14 -8.73 -16.68
N GLU A 269 14.10 -8.78 -17.61
CA GLU A 269 13.98 -8.19 -18.95
C GLU A 269 12.69 -8.62 -19.69
N LYS A 270 12.40 -9.92 -19.73
CA LYS A 270 11.20 -10.45 -20.42
C LYS A 270 9.89 -10.05 -19.75
N GLU A 271 9.89 -9.96 -18.42
CA GLU A 271 8.72 -9.53 -17.66
C GLU A 271 8.48 -8.05 -17.86
N ALA A 272 9.54 -7.24 -17.86
CA ALA A 272 9.49 -5.82 -18.14
C ALA A 272 8.99 -5.54 -19.56
N GLU A 273 9.44 -6.30 -20.57
CA GLU A 273 8.92 -6.21 -21.96
C GLU A 273 7.41 -6.46 -22.00
N LEU A 274 6.94 -7.55 -21.39
CA LEU A 274 5.51 -7.84 -21.29
C LEU A 274 4.76 -6.70 -20.60
N TRP A 275 5.24 -6.27 -19.42
CA TRP A 275 4.60 -5.23 -18.63
C TRP A 275 4.49 -3.91 -19.39
N HIS A 276 5.56 -3.47 -20.06
CA HIS A 276 5.53 -2.26 -20.88
C HIS A 276 4.58 -2.38 -22.08
N SER A 277 4.42 -3.58 -22.66
CA SER A 277 3.48 -3.80 -23.75
C SER A 277 2.01 -3.60 -23.36
N LEU A 278 1.69 -3.65 -22.06
CA LEU A 278 0.34 -3.44 -21.53
C LEU A 278 -0.06 -1.95 -21.43
N GLY A 279 0.87 -1.04 -21.71
CA GLY A 279 0.59 0.39 -21.81
C GLY A 279 0.38 1.12 -20.49
N ASP A 280 0.01 2.40 -20.59
CA ASP A 280 -0.01 3.36 -19.49
C ASP A 280 -0.83 2.93 -18.28
N ASN A 281 -1.96 2.26 -18.48
CA ASN A 281 -2.80 1.76 -17.37
C ASN A 281 -2.10 0.73 -16.46
N TRP A 282 -0.97 0.17 -16.89
CA TRP A 282 -0.20 -0.85 -16.17
C TRP A 282 1.16 -0.35 -15.67
N ILE A 283 1.76 0.65 -16.34
CA ILE A 283 3.13 1.10 -16.03
C ILE A 283 3.18 2.42 -15.27
N ARG A 284 2.04 3.10 -15.11
CA ARG A 284 1.94 4.39 -14.42
C ARG A 284 1.03 4.27 -13.18
N PRO A 285 1.37 4.97 -12.09
CA PRO A 285 0.54 4.99 -10.89
C PRO A 285 -0.71 5.86 -11.10
N ARG A 286 -1.73 5.64 -10.28
CA ARG A 286 -2.97 6.45 -10.26
C ARG A 286 -2.71 7.95 -10.20
N LEU A 287 -1.67 8.36 -9.48
CA LEU A 287 -1.29 9.78 -9.32
C LEU A 287 -1.00 10.50 -10.64
N ASP A 288 -0.60 9.77 -11.67
CA ASP A 288 -0.28 10.34 -12.98
C ASP A 288 -1.51 10.59 -13.86
N PHE A 289 -2.71 10.25 -13.37
CA PHE A 289 -3.97 10.36 -14.09
C PHE A 289 -4.94 11.35 -13.42
N PRO A 290 -5.90 11.91 -14.15
CA PRO A 290 -6.99 12.70 -13.58
C PRO A 290 -7.74 11.89 -12.50
N ARG A 291 -8.29 12.59 -11.49
CA ARG A 291 -8.98 11.93 -10.36
C ARG A 291 -10.19 11.10 -10.76
N ASP A 292 -10.87 11.49 -11.82
CA ASP A 292 -12.06 10.86 -12.40
C ASP A 292 -11.73 9.83 -13.49
N TYR A 293 -10.44 9.55 -13.72
CA TYR A 293 -9.99 8.61 -14.76
C TYR A 293 -10.47 7.19 -14.53
N ALA A 294 -10.49 6.73 -13.30
CA ALA A 294 -10.91 5.40 -12.91
C ALA A 294 -11.69 5.44 -11.58
N ALA A 295 -12.77 4.68 -11.51
CA ALA A 295 -13.55 4.52 -10.28
C ALA A 295 -12.78 3.71 -9.23
N PRO A 296 -13.10 3.86 -7.92
CA PRO A 296 -12.62 2.96 -6.89
C PRO A 296 -12.93 1.50 -7.24
N TYR A 297 -12.00 0.61 -6.94
CA TYR A 297 -12.14 -0.81 -7.23
C TYR A 297 -12.32 -1.61 -5.95
N THR A 298 -13.30 -2.51 -5.96
CA THR A 298 -13.49 -3.50 -4.89
C THR A 298 -13.55 -4.87 -5.55
N PRO A 299 -12.63 -5.80 -5.24
CA PRO A 299 -12.64 -7.13 -5.82
C PRO A 299 -13.85 -7.93 -5.34
N THR A 300 -14.47 -8.67 -6.25
CA THR A 300 -15.48 -9.68 -5.93
C THR A 300 -14.87 -11.05 -6.09
N PHE A 301 -15.19 -11.98 -5.18
CA PHE A 301 -14.57 -13.30 -5.16
C PHE A 301 -15.53 -14.39 -5.56
N ARG A 302 -15.04 -15.33 -6.38
CA ARG A 302 -15.82 -16.49 -6.84
C ARG A 302 -16.33 -17.36 -5.69
N SER A 303 -15.60 -17.39 -4.58
CA SER A 303 -16.00 -18.10 -3.36
C SER A 303 -17.19 -17.45 -2.64
N GLY A 304 -17.61 -16.23 -3.03
CA GLY A 304 -18.59 -15.43 -2.28
C GLY A 304 -18.01 -14.85 -0.99
N TRP A 305 -16.71 -14.96 -0.77
CA TRP A 305 -16.07 -14.35 0.39
C TRP A 305 -16.13 -12.82 0.29
N GLU A 306 -16.43 -12.19 1.39
CA GLU A 306 -16.41 -10.73 1.52
C GLU A 306 -15.51 -10.36 2.71
N PRO A 307 -14.75 -9.26 2.62
CA PRO A 307 -14.01 -8.77 3.77
C PRO A 307 -14.96 -8.40 4.92
N PRO A 308 -14.53 -8.52 6.18
CA PRO A 308 -15.37 -8.17 7.32
C PRO A 308 -15.74 -6.69 7.27
N ARG A 309 -16.97 -6.35 7.68
CA ARG A 309 -17.49 -4.96 7.65
C ARG A 309 -16.73 -4.01 8.57
N LEU A 310 -16.14 -4.55 9.63
CA LEU A 310 -15.36 -3.79 10.62
C LEU A 310 -13.95 -4.36 10.70
N ASP A 311 -12.98 -3.50 10.92
CA ASP A 311 -11.61 -3.89 11.20
C ASP A 311 -11.44 -4.39 12.65
N SER A 312 -10.20 -4.71 13.07
CA SER A 312 -9.90 -5.18 14.43
C SER A 312 -10.10 -4.10 15.51
N SER A 313 -10.18 -2.83 15.12
CA SER A 313 -10.43 -1.71 16.02
C SER A 313 -11.91 -1.32 16.09
N GLY A 314 -12.79 -2.02 15.34
CA GLY A 314 -14.21 -1.73 15.28
C GLY A 314 -14.57 -0.58 14.32
N GLN A 315 -13.60 -0.11 13.51
CA GLN A 315 -13.85 0.89 12.46
C GLN A 315 -14.33 0.20 11.17
N PRO A 316 -15.06 0.91 10.29
CA PRO A 316 -15.41 0.38 8.98
C PRO A 316 -14.17 -0.09 8.24
N TRP A 317 -14.23 -1.33 7.71
CA TRP A 317 -13.14 -1.85 6.89
C TRP A 317 -13.00 -1.04 5.60
N GLU A 318 -11.78 -0.66 5.30
CA GLU A 318 -11.44 0.01 4.06
C GLU A 318 -10.48 -0.85 3.24
N ASP A 319 -10.66 -0.82 1.92
CA ASP A 319 -9.78 -1.53 1.00
C ASP A 319 -8.34 -0.99 1.09
N PRO A 320 -7.32 -1.85 1.30
CA PRO A 320 -5.94 -1.40 1.51
C PRO A 320 -5.34 -0.71 0.29
N VAL A 321 -5.77 -1.05 -0.93
CA VAL A 321 -5.30 -0.39 -2.16
C VAL A 321 -5.91 1.00 -2.28
N GLU A 322 -7.22 1.14 -2.00
CA GLU A 322 -7.89 2.44 -2.01
C GLU A 322 -7.41 3.35 -0.88
N MET A 323 -7.08 2.79 0.30
CA MET A 323 -6.41 3.55 1.37
C MET A 323 -5.07 4.10 0.90
N GLN A 324 -4.27 3.27 0.22
CA GLN A 324 -2.97 3.67 -0.29
C GLN A 324 -3.08 4.76 -1.37
N HIS A 325 -4.02 4.65 -2.29
CA HIS A 325 -4.27 5.71 -3.27
C HIS A 325 -4.57 7.06 -2.61
N ARG A 326 -5.44 7.08 -1.59
CA ARG A 326 -5.75 8.30 -0.83
C ARG A 326 -4.54 8.85 -0.07
N HIS A 327 -3.69 7.97 0.46
CA HIS A 327 -2.45 8.36 1.12
C HIS A 327 -1.49 9.02 0.13
N GLU A 328 -1.23 8.39 -1.01
CA GLU A 328 -0.36 8.91 -2.07
C GLU A 328 -0.87 10.26 -2.62
N GLU A 329 -2.18 10.40 -2.87
CA GLU A 329 -2.79 11.65 -3.32
C GLU A 329 -2.59 12.80 -2.31
N ARG A 330 -2.75 12.53 -1.02
CA ARG A 330 -2.52 13.53 0.04
C ARG A 330 -1.06 13.99 0.07
N ARG A 331 -0.12 13.06 -0.03
CA ARG A 331 1.32 13.38 -0.06
C ARG A 331 1.68 14.24 -1.28
N ALA A 332 1.17 13.90 -2.46
CA ALA A 332 1.40 14.66 -3.69
C ALA A 332 0.86 16.10 -3.59
N GLN A 333 -0.31 16.30 -2.95
CA GLN A 333 -0.87 17.65 -2.74
C GLN A 333 0.01 18.51 -1.84
N VAL A 334 0.56 17.92 -0.77
CA VAL A 334 1.48 18.60 0.15
C VAL A 334 2.77 19.00 -0.58
N SER A 335 3.37 18.09 -1.33
CA SER A 335 4.59 18.37 -2.10
C SER A 335 4.38 19.49 -3.13
N ASN A 336 3.24 19.50 -3.81
CA ASN A 336 2.90 20.55 -4.79
C ASN A 336 2.62 21.90 -4.14
N SER A 337 2.07 21.94 -2.93
CA SER A 337 1.84 23.19 -2.21
C SER A 337 3.16 23.84 -1.75
N LEU A 338 4.18 23.03 -1.48
CA LEU A 338 5.51 23.48 -1.08
C LEU A 338 6.35 24.01 -2.25
N LEU A 339 6.14 23.47 -3.47
CA LEU A 339 6.84 23.94 -4.68
C LEU A 339 6.27 25.24 -5.25
N ASN A 340 5.07 25.65 -4.83
CA ASN A 340 4.38 26.86 -5.29
C ASN A 340 4.47 28.02 -4.29
N GLN A 341 5.22 27.89 -3.20
CA GLN A 341 5.58 28.95 -2.25
C GLN A 341 7.04 29.35 -2.41
#